data_66ecfb7a01a7c8ea87c636a5d6f5d5bc
#
_entry.id   66ecfb7a01a7c8ea87c636a5d6f5d5bc
#
_cell.length_a   1.000
_cell.length_b   1.000
_cell.length_c   1.000
_cell.angle_alpha   90.00
_cell.angle_beta   90.00
_cell.angle_gamma   90.00
#
_symmetry.space_group_name_H-M   'P 1'
#
loop_
_entity.id
_entity.type
_entity.pdbx_description
1 polymer ?
#
loop_
_entity_poly.entity_id
_entity_poly.type
_entity_poly.pdbx_seq_one_letter_code
_entity_poly.pdbx_strand_id
1 'polypeptide(L)'
;NYQIAAADSILSRNDQGEIIADSCEILLVYNNFYGDSLAQMKLSAYEMGRPLEEGSVIYSNFNPALHGYLRQGGIKQERTYTLADQTRGANYTNKAIAIRLDDAYTDKDGVSYNNYGTYLMRKYYASPEAFRNSYRFLHEISPGFFFKVTNGIGSMAYVTNAQLNIYFRSQINVKDSVTSTSLASTEEVLQ
;
A
#
# COMPACT_ATOMS: atom_id res chain seq x y z
N ASN A 1 12.52 -11.66 6.33
CA ASN A 1 11.64 -12.82 6.48
C ASN A 1 10.27 -12.33 6.93
N TYR A 2 9.37 -12.10 6.00
CA TYR A 2 7.98 -11.84 6.31
C TYR A 2 7.31 -13.17 6.69
N GLN A 3 7.23 -13.45 7.97
CA GLN A 3 6.36 -14.52 8.45
C GLN A 3 5.03 -13.88 8.85
N ILE A 4 4.05 -13.98 7.98
CA ILE A 4 2.66 -13.82 8.38
C ILE A 4 2.34 -15.03 9.28
N ALA A 5 1.49 -14.82 10.29
CA ALA A 5 1.05 -15.88 11.19
C ALA A 5 0.55 -17.11 10.41
N ALA A 6 0.64 -18.30 11.01
CA ALA A 6 0.14 -19.51 10.38
C ALA A 6 -1.35 -19.34 10.01
N ALA A 7 -1.76 -19.89 8.87
CA ALA A 7 -3.14 -19.73 8.37
C ALA A 7 -4.21 -20.12 9.39
N ASP A 8 -3.94 -21.15 10.21
CA ASP A 8 -4.87 -21.63 11.24
C ASP A 8 -5.01 -20.68 12.43
N SER A 9 -4.03 -19.80 12.65
CA SER A 9 -4.08 -18.78 13.72
C SER A 9 -4.79 -17.50 13.33
N ILE A 10 -5.22 -17.35 12.08
CA ILE A 10 -5.95 -16.16 11.62
C ILE A 10 -7.41 -16.28 12.03
N LEU A 11 -7.88 -15.28 12.79
CA LEU A 11 -9.26 -15.15 13.27
C LEU A 11 -10.14 -14.33 12.34
N SER A 12 -9.55 -13.40 11.56
CA SER A 12 -10.28 -12.60 10.57
C SER A 12 -10.71 -13.48 9.41
N ARG A 13 -11.99 -13.87 9.41
CA ARG A 13 -12.61 -14.74 8.40
C ARG A 13 -13.97 -14.21 8.00
N ASN A 14 -14.36 -14.46 6.75
CA ASN A 14 -15.71 -14.19 6.27
C ASN A 14 -16.69 -15.33 6.70
N ASP A 15 -17.96 -15.19 6.33
CA ASP A 15 -19.01 -16.16 6.67
C ASP A 15 -18.78 -17.55 6.07
N GLN A 16 -17.96 -17.66 5.03
CA GLN A 16 -17.53 -18.92 4.42
C GLN A 16 -16.29 -19.52 5.08
N GLY A 17 -15.76 -18.87 6.12
CA GLY A 17 -14.54 -19.30 6.83
C GLY A 17 -13.23 -18.99 6.11
N GLU A 18 -13.28 -18.22 5.02
CA GLU A 18 -12.10 -17.81 4.28
C GLU A 18 -11.38 -16.63 4.95
N ILE A 19 -10.05 -16.62 4.90
CA ILE A 19 -9.20 -15.56 5.46
C ILE A 19 -9.51 -14.22 4.78
N ILE A 20 -9.68 -13.19 5.60
CA ILE A 20 -9.83 -11.80 5.16
C ILE A 20 -8.87 -10.88 5.93
N ALA A 21 -8.57 -9.73 5.35
CA ALA A 21 -8.00 -8.59 6.05
C ALA A 21 -9.15 -7.71 6.58
N ASP A 22 -9.04 -7.27 7.82
CA ASP A 22 -10.00 -6.35 8.41
C ASP A 22 -9.84 -4.95 7.79
N SER A 23 -8.61 -4.58 7.39
CA SER A 23 -8.31 -3.28 6.80
C SER A 23 -6.96 -3.32 6.07
N CYS A 24 -6.80 -2.41 5.11
CA CYS A 24 -5.55 -2.24 4.36
C CYS A 24 -5.30 -0.76 4.06
N GLU A 25 -4.04 -0.33 4.14
CA GLU A 25 -3.67 1.05 3.81
C GLU A 25 -2.24 1.16 3.29
N ILE A 26 -1.99 2.20 2.52
CA ILE A 26 -0.64 2.62 2.16
C ILE A 26 -0.27 3.81 3.05
N LEU A 27 0.89 3.74 3.69
CA LEU A 27 1.50 4.84 4.41
C LEU A 27 2.68 5.38 3.61
N LEU A 28 2.61 6.64 3.21
CA LEU A 28 3.74 7.39 2.66
C LEU A 28 4.40 8.13 3.81
N VAL A 29 5.48 7.56 4.33
CA VAL A 29 6.23 8.12 5.46
C VAL A 29 7.18 9.20 4.96
N TYR A 30 7.14 10.36 5.59
CA TYR A 30 8.04 11.47 5.29
C TYR A 30 8.68 12.00 6.56
N ASN A 31 9.92 12.46 6.46
CA ASN A 31 10.66 13.04 7.59
C ASN A 31 10.75 14.55 7.48
N ASN A 32 10.67 15.09 6.28
CA ASN A 32 10.81 16.51 6.03
C ASN A 32 9.82 16.99 4.96
N PHE A 33 9.53 18.30 4.97
CA PHE A 33 8.71 18.94 3.96
C PHE A 33 9.16 20.38 3.73
N TYR A 34 8.75 20.94 2.61
CA TYR A 34 8.95 22.33 2.25
C TYR A 34 7.61 23.00 2.00
N GLY A 35 7.48 24.28 2.35
CA GLY A 35 6.29 25.08 2.14
C GLY A 35 5.35 25.13 3.33
N ASP A 36 4.09 25.49 3.07
CA ASP A 36 3.06 25.64 4.11
C ASP A 36 2.50 24.28 4.53
N SER A 37 2.75 23.89 5.78
CA SER A 37 2.27 22.63 6.34
C SER A 37 0.74 22.55 6.47
N LEU A 38 0.03 23.67 6.46
CA LEU A 38 -1.44 23.76 6.54
C LEU A 38 -2.09 23.75 5.15
N ALA A 39 -1.30 23.90 4.08
CA ALA A 39 -1.83 23.85 2.72
C ALA A 39 -2.53 22.52 2.46
N GLN A 40 -3.74 22.59 1.97
CA GLN A 40 -4.54 21.42 1.59
C GLN A 40 -4.02 20.87 0.26
N MET A 41 -3.58 19.62 0.28
CA MET A 41 -3.07 18.90 -0.88
C MET A 41 -3.96 17.70 -1.16
N LYS A 42 -4.09 17.33 -2.43
CA LYS A 42 -4.80 16.12 -2.85
C LYS A 42 -3.86 15.19 -3.60
N LEU A 43 -3.74 13.97 -3.11
CA LEU A 43 -2.95 12.90 -3.69
C LEU A 43 -3.88 11.82 -4.23
N SER A 44 -3.55 11.29 -5.41
CA SER A 44 -4.19 10.10 -5.97
C SER A 44 -3.19 8.97 -6.07
N ALA A 45 -3.59 7.79 -5.62
CA ALA A 45 -2.87 6.53 -5.79
C ALA A 45 -3.54 5.71 -6.89
N TYR A 46 -2.76 5.20 -7.82
CA TYR A 46 -3.22 4.36 -8.93
C TYR A 46 -2.50 3.03 -8.89
N GLU A 47 -3.23 1.94 -9.01
CA GLU A 47 -2.65 0.60 -9.15
C GLU A 47 -1.94 0.48 -10.51
N MET A 48 -0.73 -0.04 -10.48
CA MET A 48 0.00 -0.36 -11.70
C MET A 48 -0.43 -1.72 -12.25
N GLY A 49 -0.50 -1.84 -13.56
CA GLY A 49 -0.84 -3.09 -14.25
C GLY A 49 0.37 -3.95 -14.60
N ARG A 50 1.55 -3.34 -14.61
CA ARG A 50 2.84 -4.00 -14.84
C ARG A 50 3.96 -3.25 -14.12
N PRO A 51 5.03 -3.94 -13.69
CA PRO A 51 6.16 -3.28 -13.08
C PRO A 51 6.91 -2.41 -14.10
N LEU A 52 7.72 -1.49 -13.59
CA LEU A 52 8.69 -0.77 -14.41
C LEU A 52 9.79 -1.73 -14.85
N GLU A 53 10.27 -1.55 -16.07
CA GLU A 53 11.32 -2.41 -16.63
C GLU A 53 12.64 -2.19 -15.90
N GLU A 54 13.27 -3.29 -15.47
CA GLU A 54 14.57 -3.25 -14.83
C GLU A 54 15.63 -2.66 -15.78
N GLY A 55 16.50 -1.82 -15.23
CA GLY A 55 17.59 -1.21 -16.00
C GLY A 55 17.15 -0.06 -16.93
N SER A 56 15.86 0.28 -16.98
CA SER A 56 15.41 1.43 -17.73
C SER A 56 15.73 2.73 -16.96
N VAL A 57 16.27 3.72 -17.67
CA VAL A 57 16.47 5.05 -17.09
C VAL A 57 15.14 5.78 -17.10
N ILE A 58 14.60 6.01 -15.91
CA ILE A 58 13.33 6.73 -15.75
C ILE A 58 13.62 8.14 -15.27
N TYR A 59 13.20 9.12 -16.06
CA TYR A 59 13.36 10.52 -15.72
C TYR A 59 12.17 11.02 -14.89
N SER A 60 12.36 12.09 -14.15
CA SER A 60 11.34 12.71 -13.28
C SER A 60 10.06 13.17 -14.01
N ASN A 61 10.11 13.33 -15.33
CA ASN A 61 8.96 13.66 -16.17
C ASN A 61 8.21 12.44 -16.71
N PHE A 62 8.63 11.22 -16.35
CA PHE A 62 7.95 10.00 -16.77
C PHE A 62 6.56 9.92 -16.15
N ASN A 63 5.55 9.71 -16.99
CA ASN A 63 4.18 9.54 -16.54
C ASN A 63 3.69 8.12 -16.88
N PRO A 64 3.59 7.23 -15.89
CA PRO A 64 3.15 5.84 -16.10
C PRO A 64 1.79 5.73 -16.79
N ALA A 65 0.89 6.68 -16.56
CA ALA A 65 -0.44 6.68 -17.19
C ALA A 65 -0.39 6.83 -18.72
N LEU A 66 0.54 7.64 -19.22
CA LEU A 66 0.69 7.87 -20.67
C LEU A 66 1.35 6.69 -21.38
N HIS A 67 2.04 5.84 -20.65
CA HIS A 67 2.78 4.70 -21.19
C HIS A 67 2.09 3.35 -20.94
N GLY A 68 0.81 3.36 -20.51
CA GLY A 68 0.05 2.13 -20.32
C GLY A 68 0.51 1.25 -19.15
N TYR A 69 1.12 1.87 -18.13
CA TYR A 69 1.54 1.14 -16.91
C TYR A 69 0.44 1.02 -15.88
N LEU A 70 -0.63 1.83 -15.95
CA LEU A 70 -1.73 1.75 -15.01
C LEU A 70 -2.68 0.62 -15.38
N ARG A 71 -3.19 -0.06 -14.35
CA ARG A 71 -4.19 -1.10 -14.52
C ARG A 71 -5.56 -0.49 -14.86
N GLN A 72 -6.17 -0.93 -15.96
CA GLN A 72 -7.54 -0.56 -16.27
C GLN A 72 -8.51 -1.24 -15.29
N GLY A 73 -9.40 -0.44 -14.69
CA GLY A 73 -10.29 -0.92 -13.63
C GLY A 73 -9.60 -1.28 -12.31
N GLY A 74 -8.31 -0.97 -12.17
CA GLY A 74 -7.58 -1.14 -10.94
C GLY A 74 -7.92 -0.07 -9.89
N ILE A 75 -7.25 -0.16 -8.74
CA ILE A 75 -7.45 0.77 -7.64
C ILE A 75 -7.10 2.19 -8.08
N LYS A 76 -8.04 3.11 -7.78
CA LYS A 76 -7.81 4.55 -7.79
C LYS A 76 -8.34 5.10 -6.47
N GLN A 77 -7.44 5.54 -5.59
CA GLN A 77 -7.81 6.15 -4.32
C GLN A 77 -7.30 7.58 -4.23
N GLU A 78 -8.11 8.44 -3.64
CA GLU A 78 -7.78 9.84 -3.46
C GLU A 78 -7.73 10.19 -1.97
N ARG A 79 -6.72 10.98 -1.60
CA ARG A 79 -6.58 11.47 -0.23
C ARG A 79 -6.31 12.96 -0.23
N THR A 80 -7.17 13.71 0.46
CA THR A 80 -6.89 15.09 0.84
C THR A 80 -6.14 15.09 2.18
N TYR A 81 -5.05 15.82 2.26
CA TYR A 81 -4.18 15.86 3.44
C TYR A 81 -3.55 17.24 3.63
N THR A 82 -3.07 17.46 4.84
CA THR A 82 -2.13 18.53 5.19
C THR A 82 -0.89 17.90 5.81
N LEU A 83 0.25 18.56 5.74
CA LEU A 83 1.49 18.04 6.33
C LEU A 83 1.60 18.34 7.84
N ALA A 84 0.77 19.24 8.36
CA ALA A 84 0.64 19.46 9.79
C ALA A 84 -0.41 18.52 10.37
N ASP A 85 0.02 17.63 11.25
CA ASP A 85 -0.91 16.85 12.09
C ASP A 85 -1.16 17.63 13.39
N GLN A 86 -2.24 18.39 13.43
CA GLN A 86 -2.64 19.18 14.61
C GLN A 86 -3.19 18.32 15.76
N THR A 87 -3.45 17.04 15.51
CA THR A 87 -3.99 16.11 16.52
C THR A 87 -2.90 15.47 17.38
N ARG A 88 -1.64 15.63 17.00
CA ARG A 88 -0.49 15.01 17.66
C ARG A 88 0.48 16.06 18.17
N GLY A 89 1.12 15.76 19.31
CA GLY A 89 2.09 16.66 19.92
C GLY A 89 3.30 16.94 19.03
N ALA A 90 3.95 18.08 19.23
CA ALA A 90 5.10 18.55 18.44
C ALA A 90 6.28 17.56 18.37
N ASN A 91 6.35 16.61 19.29
CA ASN A 91 7.41 15.58 19.38
C ASN A 91 7.08 14.31 18.57
N TYR A 92 5.95 14.27 17.85
CA TYR A 92 5.62 13.12 17.02
C TYR A 92 6.46 13.12 15.75
N THR A 93 7.38 12.16 15.67
CA THR A 93 8.40 12.09 14.60
C THR A 93 7.94 11.31 13.36
N ASN A 94 6.94 10.43 13.50
CA ASN A 94 6.48 9.60 12.39
C ASN A 94 5.34 10.27 11.63
N LYS A 95 5.70 11.09 10.65
CA LYS A 95 4.74 11.75 9.76
C LYS A 95 4.43 10.85 8.57
N ALA A 96 3.16 10.59 8.31
CA ALA A 96 2.74 9.76 7.18
C ALA A 96 1.42 10.25 6.58
N ILE A 97 1.31 10.10 5.27
CA ILE A 97 0.06 10.27 4.53
C ILE A 97 -0.53 8.87 4.36
N ALA A 98 -1.70 8.63 4.96
CA ALA A 98 -2.38 7.34 4.89
C ALA A 98 -3.42 7.33 3.77
N ILE A 99 -3.37 6.32 2.91
CA ILE A 99 -4.33 6.07 1.83
C ILE A 99 -4.99 4.73 2.11
N ARG A 100 -6.30 4.75 2.38
CA ARG A 100 -7.06 3.52 2.69
C ARG A 100 -7.34 2.73 1.42
N LEU A 101 -7.18 1.41 1.50
CA LEU A 101 -7.48 0.45 0.45
C LEU A 101 -8.53 -0.56 0.92
N ASP A 102 -9.54 -0.08 1.64
CA ASP A 102 -10.58 -0.90 2.27
C ASP A 102 -11.75 -1.21 1.34
N ASP A 103 -11.82 -0.57 0.17
CA ASP A 103 -12.86 -0.84 -0.81
C ASP A 103 -12.72 -2.21 -1.45
N ALA A 104 -13.84 -2.76 -1.92
CA ALA A 104 -13.86 -4.03 -2.64
C ALA A 104 -12.88 -4.00 -3.82
N TYR A 105 -12.11 -5.06 -3.94
CA TYR A 105 -11.07 -5.22 -4.95
C TYR A 105 -11.36 -6.42 -5.85
N THR A 106 -11.17 -6.24 -7.15
CA THR A 106 -11.24 -7.35 -8.12
C THR A 106 -9.87 -7.49 -8.79
N ASP A 107 -9.30 -8.69 -8.74
CA ASP A 107 -7.98 -8.95 -9.33
C ASP A 107 -8.03 -9.06 -10.87
N LYS A 108 -6.88 -9.30 -11.49
CA LYS A 108 -6.76 -9.46 -12.96
C LYS A 108 -7.50 -10.68 -13.51
N ASP A 109 -7.77 -11.66 -12.66
CA ASP A 109 -8.44 -12.90 -13.01
C ASP A 109 -9.96 -12.80 -12.78
N GLY A 110 -10.46 -11.63 -12.35
CA GLY A 110 -11.88 -11.35 -12.12
C GLY A 110 -12.38 -11.83 -10.75
N VAL A 111 -11.49 -12.25 -9.84
CA VAL A 111 -11.86 -12.67 -8.50
C VAL A 111 -12.02 -11.43 -7.60
N SER A 112 -13.14 -11.36 -6.88
CA SER A 112 -13.45 -10.25 -5.99
C SER A 112 -13.12 -10.56 -4.53
N TYR A 113 -12.60 -9.55 -3.85
CA TYR A 113 -12.19 -9.56 -2.45
C TYR A 113 -12.83 -8.37 -1.72
N ASN A 114 -13.01 -8.47 -0.41
CA ASN A 114 -13.54 -7.36 0.38
C ASN A 114 -12.61 -6.13 0.40
N ASN A 115 -11.29 -6.34 0.31
CA ASN A 115 -10.31 -5.28 0.15
C ASN A 115 -8.99 -5.81 -0.44
N TYR A 116 -8.08 -4.91 -0.76
CA TYR A 116 -6.78 -5.25 -1.34
C TYR A 116 -5.89 -6.09 -0.40
N GLY A 117 -5.99 -5.86 0.91
CA GLY A 117 -5.26 -6.65 1.91
C GLY A 117 -5.66 -8.12 1.90
N THR A 118 -6.94 -8.41 1.74
CA THR A 118 -7.44 -9.79 1.60
C THR A 118 -6.88 -10.48 0.36
N TYR A 119 -6.85 -9.78 -0.77
CA TYR A 119 -6.19 -10.29 -1.97
C TYR A 119 -4.74 -10.70 -1.68
N LEU A 120 -3.95 -9.82 -1.08
CA LEU A 120 -2.55 -10.11 -0.77
C LEU A 120 -2.39 -11.26 0.23
N MET A 121 -3.21 -11.31 1.28
CA MET A 121 -3.17 -12.41 2.26
C MET A 121 -3.46 -13.75 1.58
N ARG A 122 -4.51 -13.84 0.78
CA ARG A 122 -4.86 -15.09 0.08
C ARG A 122 -3.79 -15.50 -0.93
N LYS A 123 -3.21 -14.55 -1.68
CA LYS A 123 -2.06 -14.83 -2.57
C LYS A 123 -0.85 -15.32 -1.79
N TYR A 124 -0.57 -14.77 -0.59
CA TYR A 124 0.53 -15.24 0.26
C TYR A 124 0.36 -16.71 0.67
N TYR A 125 -0.82 -17.10 1.15
CA TYR A 125 -1.05 -18.50 1.55
C TYR A 125 -1.12 -19.45 0.36
N ALA A 126 -1.53 -18.98 -0.81
CA ALA A 126 -1.54 -19.79 -2.03
C ALA A 126 -0.15 -19.97 -2.64
N SER A 127 0.71 -18.95 -2.59
CA SER A 127 2.03 -18.95 -3.21
C SER A 127 3.05 -18.14 -2.39
N PRO A 128 3.52 -18.68 -1.24
CA PRO A 128 4.46 -17.97 -0.36
C PRO A 128 5.78 -17.62 -1.06
N GLU A 129 6.18 -18.41 -2.05
CA GLU A 129 7.44 -18.23 -2.78
C GLU A 129 7.47 -16.92 -3.59
N ALA A 130 6.32 -16.46 -4.08
CA ALA A 130 6.23 -15.20 -4.79
C ALA A 130 6.54 -13.99 -3.88
N PHE A 131 6.36 -14.13 -2.55
CA PHE A 131 6.65 -13.08 -1.57
C PHE A 131 8.09 -13.09 -1.05
N ARG A 132 8.88 -14.10 -1.41
CA ARG A 132 10.31 -14.20 -1.02
C ARG A 132 11.26 -13.54 -2.00
N ASN A 133 10.78 -13.21 -3.19
CA ASN A 133 11.56 -12.62 -4.26
C ASN A 133 10.83 -11.38 -4.78
N SER A 134 11.50 -10.22 -4.76
CA SER A 134 10.92 -8.94 -5.19
C SER A 134 10.50 -8.97 -6.66
N TYR A 135 11.31 -9.55 -7.53
CA TYR A 135 10.99 -9.70 -8.95
C TYR A 135 9.68 -10.47 -9.15
N ARG A 136 9.55 -11.66 -8.51
CA ARG A 136 8.33 -12.45 -8.59
C ARG A 136 7.13 -11.73 -7.99
N PHE A 137 7.31 -11.06 -6.84
CA PHE A 137 6.25 -10.28 -6.23
C PHE A 137 5.71 -9.21 -7.16
N LEU A 138 6.59 -8.42 -7.80
CA LEU A 138 6.19 -7.36 -8.72
C LEU A 138 5.51 -7.88 -9.99
N HIS A 139 5.90 -9.04 -10.50
CA HIS A 139 5.34 -9.57 -11.75
C HIS A 139 4.09 -10.45 -11.54
N GLU A 140 4.02 -11.18 -10.43
CA GLU A 140 2.97 -12.16 -10.19
C GLU A 140 1.86 -11.63 -9.27
N ILE A 141 2.21 -10.79 -8.28
CA ILE A 141 1.31 -10.39 -7.21
C ILE A 141 0.89 -8.92 -7.36
N SER A 142 1.84 -7.99 -7.21
CA SER A 142 1.54 -6.56 -7.18
C SER A 142 2.66 -5.75 -7.84
N PRO A 143 2.42 -5.17 -9.02
CA PRO A 143 3.38 -4.27 -9.67
C PRO A 143 3.65 -2.97 -8.89
N GLY A 144 2.78 -2.64 -7.92
CA GLY A 144 2.90 -1.45 -7.10
C GLY A 144 1.87 -0.38 -7.40
N PHE A 145 2.14 0.82 -6.92
CA PHE A 145 1.26 1.98 -7.04
C PHE A 145 2.00 3.19 -7.57
N PHE A 146 1.32 3.96 -8.41
CA PHE A 146 1.76 5.28 -8.84
C PHE A 146 1.03 6.36 -8.06
N PHE A 147 1.78 7.29 -7.48
CA PHE A 147 1.25 8.40 -6.71
C PHE A 147 1.39 9.70 -7.48
N LYS A 148 0.33 10.48 -7.51
CA LYS A 148 0.31 11.77 -8.19
C LYS A 148 -0.43 12.81 -7.34
N VAL A 149 0.20 13.94 -7.10
CA VAL A 149 -0.49 15.11 -6.56
C VAL A 149 -1.41 15.66 -7.65
N THR A 150 -2.70 15.71 -7.38
CA THR A 150 -3.73 16.10 -8.35
C THR A 150 -4.31 17.46 -8.10
N ASN A 151 -4.18 17.98 -6.87
CA ASN A 151 -4.60 19.32 -6.51
C ASN A 151 -3.80 19.84 -5.31
N GLY A 152 -3.68 21.16 -5.23
CA GLY A 152 -2.94 21.86 -4.18
C GLY A 152 -1.53 22.26 -4.65
N ILE A 153 -1.16 23.47 -4.28
CA ILE A 153 0.17 24.05 -4.43
C ILE A 153 0.49 24.74 -3.12
N GLY A 154 1.62 24.49 -2.55
CA GLY A 154 1.99 25.17 -1.30
C GLY A 154 2.88 24.34 -0.40
N SER A 155 2.87 23.02 -0.56
CA SER A 155 3.77 22.15 0.20
C SER A 155 4.27 20.97 -0.61
N MET A 156 5.44 20.46 -0.24
CA MET A 156 6.06 19.28 -0.81
C MET A 156 6.66 18.44 0.32
N ALA A 157 6.26 17.17 0.40
CA ALA A 157 6.81 16.22 1.36
C ALA A 157 7.90 15.37 0.72
N TYR A 158 8.97 15.13 1.48
CA TYR A 158 10.03 14.19 1.10
C TYR A 158 9.67 12.81 1.65
N VAL A 159 9.05 11.99 0.81
CA VAL A 159 8.71 10.62 1.15
C VAL A 159 9.98 9.78 1.23
N THR A 160 10.24 9.20 2.40
CA THR A 160 11.42 8.37 2.66
C THR A 160 11.12 6.89 2.61
N ASN A 161 9.84 6.52 2.79
CA ASN A 161 9.41 5.14 2.76
C ASN A 161 7.93 5.05 2.38
N ALA A 162 7.58 4.05 1.59
CA ALA A 162 6.20 3.67 1.32
C ALA A 162 5.94 2.28 1.91
N GLN A 163 4.92 2.16 2.74
CA GLN A 163 4.55 0.91 3.41
C GLN A 163 3.11 0.56 3.07
N LEU A 164 2.87 -0.69 2.75
CA LEU A 164 1.53 -1.26 2.64
C LEU A 164 1.24 -2.07 3.91
N ASN A 165 0.31 -1.61 4.72
CA ASN A 165 -0.06 -2.24 5.97
C ASN A 165 -1.36 -3.04 5.79
N ILE A 166 -1.36 -4.26 6.29
CA ILE A 166 -2.52 -5.14 6.30
C ILE A 166 -2.82 -5.46 7.76
N TYR A 167 -4.03 -5.20 8.19
CA TYR A 167 -4.51 -5.42 9.56
C TYR A 167 -5.45 -6.61 9.59
N PHE A 168 -5.23 -7.52 10.54
CA PHE A 168 -6.04 -8.70 10.75
C PHE A 168 -5.96 -9.14 12.21
N ARG A 169 -6.89 -9.96 12.65
CA ARG A 169 -6.87 -10.58 13.99
C ARG A 169 -6.24 -11.95 13.90
N SER A 170 -5.36 -12.24 14.84
CA SER A 170 -4.75 -13.57 14.97
C SER A 170 -4.70 -14.00 16.41
N GLN A 171 -4.69 -15.30 16.63
CA GLN A 171 -4.49 -15.89 17.95
C GLN A 171 -3.01 -16.06 18.22
N ILE A 172 -2.52 -15.40 19.27
CA ILE A 172 -1.14 -15.50 19.73
C ILE A 172 -1.17 -16.03 21.16
N ASN A 173 -0.62 -17.22 21.38
CA ASN A 173 -0.48 -17.83 22.72
C ASN A 173 -1.76 -17.78 23.57
N VAL A 174 -2.90 -18.25 23.02
CA VAL A 174 -4.20 -18.33 23.70
C VAL A 174 -4.91 -16.98 23.94
N LYS A 175 -4.37 -15.87 23.44
CA LYS A 175 -5.06 -14.56 23.48
C LYS A 175 -5.28 -14.03 22.10
N ASP A 176 -6.49 -13.52 21.86
CA ASP A 176 -6.82 -12.82 20.62
C ASP A 176 -6.10 -11.49 20.60
N SER A 177 -5.46 -11.16 19.49
CA SER A 177 -4.80 -9.89 19.31
C SER A 177 -4.96 -9.35 17.90
N VAL A 178 -5.01 -8.02 17.81
CA VAL A 178 -4.92 -7.33 16.51
C VAL A 178 -3.48 -7.40 16.05
N THR A 179 -3.29 -7.95 14.87
CA THR A 179 -1.96 -8.09 14.26
C THR A 179 -1.93 -7.27 12.98
N SER A 180 -0.79 -6.71 12.68
CA SER A 180 -0.54 -6.08 11.39
C SER A 180 0.71 -6.67 10.75
N THR A 181 0.70 -6.72 9.43
CA THR A 181 1.90 -6.95 8.64
C THR A 181 2.08 -5.82 7.65
N SER A 182 3.30 -5.49 7.35
CA SER A 182 3.63 -4.42 6.41
C SER A 182 4.60 -4.89 5.34
N LEU A 183 4.40 -4.39 4.14
CA LEU A 183 5.32 -4.48 3.01
C LEU A 183 5.91 -3.09 2.82
N ALA A 184 7.21 -2.97 2.96
CA ALA A 184 7.92 -1.71 2.76
C ALA A 184 8.57 -1.67 1.38
N SER A 185 8.64 -0.47 0.79
CA SER A 185 9.45 -0.25 -0.41
C SER A 185 10.92 -0.51 -0.12
N THR A 186 11.63 -1.04 -1.10
CA THR A 186 13.08 -1.20 -1.07
C THR A 186 13.76 -0.01 -1.77
N GLU A 187 15.08 0.07 -1.67
CA GLU A 187 15.87 1.11 -2.35
C GLU A 187 15.80 1.02 -3.89
N GLU A 188 15.38 -0.14 -4.41
CA GLU A 188 15.19 -0.35 -5.86
C GLU A 188 13.87 0.23 -6.37
N VAL A 189 12.98 0.66 -5.50
CA VAL A 189 11.73 1.32 -5.88
C VAL A 189 12.01 2.76 -6.23
N LEU A 190 11.78 3.13 -7.49
CA LEU A 190 11.87 4.50 -7.96
C LEU A 190 10.85 5.38 -7.22
N GLN A 191 11.35 6.32 -6.50
CA GLN A 191 10.57 7.36 -5.79
C GLN A 191 10.36 8.56 -6.70
#